data_56e129f99d49146ffe8f9f1b21b72be3
#
_entry.id   56e129f99d49146ffe8f9f1b21b72be3
#
_cell.length_a   1.000
_cell.length_b   1.000
_cell.length_c   1.000
_cell.angle_alpha   90.00
_cell.angle_beta   90.00
_cell.angle_gamma   90.00
#
_symmetry.space_group_name_H-M   'P 1'
#
loop_
_entity.id
_entity.type
_entity.pdbx_description
1 polymer ?
#
loop_
_entity_poly.entity_id
_entity_poly.type
_entity_poly.pdbx_seq_one_letter_code
_entity_poly.pdbx_strand_id
1 'polypeptide(L)'
;MDYTDINRCIQTLNERPKWFFQKENIAQKLQCLDTIQKVGTPTTIYSLFSFLKSDNTLIQAKSAETILHLFSKLKSQNDYADSLKHLSIDKSDLDLYRVDFDEKTYLQLLGIASLNSSGYVREKAVKEIARLKNTAGLKFILFRLSDWVLPVRKAATEAINSFLDTAYIDQLLKELSTIDWLLNVKRVDLTETHNRIIRFIL
;
A
#
# COMPACT_ATOMS: atom_id res chain seq x y z
N MET A 1 0.71 -2.58 -27.64
CA MET A 1 1.36 -1.41 -26.99
C MET A 1 2.46 -1.96 -26.12
N ASP A 2 3.67 -1.51 -26.33
CA ASP A 2 4.86 -2.30 -26.08
C ASP A 2 5.48 -2.03 -24.69
N TYR A 3 6.04 -3.03 -24.05
CA TYR A 3 6.89 -2.92 -22.84
C TYR A 3 7.99 -1.85 -23.02
N THR A 4 8.36 -1.58 -24.26
CA THR A 4 9.30 -0.55 -24.68
C THR A 4 8.84 0.86 -24.25
N ASP A 5 7.55 1.16 -24.30
CA ASP A 5 7.01 2.48 -23.95
C ASP A 5 7.08 2.76 -22.44
N ILE A 6 6.79 1.74 -21.60
CA ILE A 6 6.88 1.88 -20.15
C ILE A 6 8.33 2.11 -19.71
N ASN A 7 9.27 1.31 -20.25
CA ASN A 7 10.69 1.45 -19.92
C ASN A 7 11.23 2.82 -20.34
N ARG A 8 10.82 3.33 -21.51
CA ARG A 8 11.18 4.67 -21.96
C ARG A 8 10.62 5.75 -21.02
N CYS A 9 9.36 5.60 -20.58
CA CYS A 9 8.76 6.52 -19.62
C CYS A 9 9.52 6.50 -18.29
N ILE A 10 9.88 5.32 -17.77
CA ILE A 10 10.67 5.20 -16.53
C ILE A 10 12.05 5.85 -16.68
N GLN A 11 12.71 5.68 -17.84
CA GLN A 11 13.97 6.36 -18.12
C GLN A 11 13.80 7.88 -18.10
N THR A 12 12.79 8.41 -18.80
CA THR A 12 12.50 9.84 -18.83
C THR A 12 12.19 10.41 -17.43
N LEU A 13 11.47 9.66 -16.59
CA LEU A 13 11.21 10.04 -15.20
C LEU A 13 12.51 10.16 -14.39
N ASN A 14 13.49 9.29 -14.61
CA ASN A 14 14.77 9.29 -13.92
C ASN A 14 15.80 10.28 -14.51
N GLU A 15 15.53 10.89 -15.66
CA GLU A 15 16.41 11.89 -16.22
C GLU A 15 16.52 13.11 -15.30
N ARG A 16 17.78 13.50 -15.02
CA ARG A 16 18.10 14.75 -14.30
C ARG A 16 18.68 15.76 -15.29
N PRO A 17 18.48 17.06 -15.04
CA PRO A 17 19.14 18.08 -15.83
C PRO A 17 20.65 17.86 -15.86
N LYS A 18 21.24 17.84 -17.05
CA LYS A 18 22.70 17.63 -17.25
C LYS A 18 23.52 18.85 -16.82
N TRP A 19 22.89 20.02 -16.81
CA TRP A 19 23.53 21.30 -16.51
C TRP A 19 22.72 22.09 -15.50
N PHE A 20 23.37 22.84 -14.65
CA PHE A 20 22.76 23.65 -13.57
C PHE A 20 21.66 24.62 -14.06
N PHE A 21 21.75 25.11 -15.28
CA PHE A 21 20.75 26.01 -15.89
C PHE A 21 19.70 25.30 -16.74
N GLN A 22 19.76 24.00 -16.88
CA GLN A 22 18.74 23.23 -17.60
C GLN A 22 17.57 22.93 -16.65
N LYS A 23 16.37 23.42 -17.03
CA LYS A 23 15.16 23.12 -16.28
C LYS A 23 14.70 21.68 -16.54
N GLU A 24 14.22 21.04 -15.50
CA GLU A 24 13.57 19.73 -15.60
C GLU A 24 12.29 19.85 -16.47
N ASN A 25 12.10 18.90 -17.39
CA ASN A 25 10.89 18.88 -18.22
C ASN A 25 9.73 18.22 -17.48
N ILE A 26 9.07 18.98 -16.60
CA ILE A 26 7.95 18.50 -15.77
C ILE A 26 6.78 18.01 -16.65
N ALA A 27 6.45 18.75 -17.73
CA ALA A 27 5.36 18.36 -18.61
C ALA A 27 5.56 16.98 -19.24
N GLN A 28 6.77 16.69 -19.69
CA GLN A 28 7.11 15.38 -20.25
C GLN A 28 7.05 14.27 -19.20
N LYS A 29 7.51 14.54 -17.97
CA LYS A 29 7.43 13.57 -16.85
C LYS A 29 5.98 13.27 -16.45
N LEU A 30 5.13 14.28 -16.40
CA LEU A 30 3.69 14.10 -16.15
C LEU A 30 3.03 13.27 -17.27
N GLN A 31 3.36 13.52 -18.53
CA GLN A 31 2.87 12.73 -19.65
C GLN A 31 3.33 11.26 -19.56
N CYS A 32 4.57 11.02 -19.10
CA CYS A 32 5.07 9.67 -18.84
C CYS A 32 4.27 8.98 -17.74
N LEU A 33 3.95 9.67 -16.63
CA LEU A 33 3.12 9.12 -15.56
C LEU A 33 1.70 8.82 -16.05
N ASP A 34 1.09 9.67 -16.88
CA ASP A 34 -0.20 9.39 -17.52
C ASP A 34 -0.17 8.14 -18.39
N THR A 35 0.92 7.97 -19.16
CA THR A 35 1.12 6.78 -19.99
C THR A 35 1.24 5.53 -19.11
N ILE A 36 2.06 5.57 -18.06
CA ILE A 36 2.24 4.47 -17.11
C ILE A 36 0.90 4.15 -16.41
N GLN A 37 0.13 5.14 -16.02
CA GLN A 37 -1.18 4.93 -15.40
C GLN A 37 -2.13 4.15 -16.31
N LYS A 38 -2.15 4.45 -17.60
CA LYS A 38 -3.02 3.80 -18.59
C LYS A 38 -2.60 2.36 -18.90
N VAL A 39 -1.31 2.14 -19.17
CA VAL A 39 -0.84 0.87 -19.73
C VAL A 39 0.06 0.07 -18.79
N GLY A 40 0.46 0.63 -17.64
CA GLY A 40 1.30 -0.03 -16.66
C GLY A 40 0.61 -1.18 -15.95
N THR A 41 1.43 -2.10 -15.47
CA THR A 41 1.03 -3.24 -14.63
C THR A 41 1.30 -2.94 -13.16
N PRO A 42 0.74 -3.68 -12.20
CA PRO A 42 1.03 -3.50 -10.78
C PRO A 42 2.53 -3.57 -10.44
N THR A 43 3.32 -4.37 -11.16
CA THR A 43 4.77 -4.45 -10.96
C THR A 43 5.51 -3.15 -11.30
N THR A 44 4.92 -2.28 -12.14
CA THR A 44 5.50 -0.97 -12.47
C THR A 44 5.57 -0.04 -11.24
N ILE A 45 4.76 -0.32 -10.21
CA ILE A 45 4.74 0.42 -8.93
C ILE A 45 6.16 0.54 -8.32
N TYR A 46 6.99 -0.50 -8.43
CA TYR A 46 8.36 -0.48 -7.87
C TYR A 46 9.19 0.72 -8.34
N SER A 47 9.05 1.07 -9.62
CA SER A 47 9.82 2.13 -10.25
C SER A 47 9.30 3.53 -9.90
N LEU A 48 8.12 3.63 -9.25
CA LEU A 48 7.46 4.91 -9.01
C LEU A 48 7.63 5.44 -7.58
N PHE A 49 7.99 4.58 -6.61
CA PHE A 49 8.06 4.98 -5.19
C PHE A 49 9.08 6.08 -4.92
N SER A 50 10.18 6.14 -5.66
CA SER A 50 11.19 7.20 -5.51
C SER A 50 10.62 8.59 -5.81
N PHE A 51 9.62 8.67 -6.69
CA PHE A 51 9.00 9.94 -7.10
C PHE A 51 7.98 10.47 -6.08
N LEU A 52 7.59 9.66 -5.08
CA LEU A 52 6.82 10.15 -3.92
C LEU A 52 7.63 11.12 -3.04
N LYS A 53 8.96 11.15 -3.23
CA LYS A 53 9.90 12.06 -2.54
C LYS A 53 10.42 13.16 -3.48
N SER A 54 9.72 13.43 -4.57
CA SER A 54 10.10 14.48 -5.52
C SER A 54 9.90 15.86 -4.91
N ASP A 55 10.88 16.76 -5.07
CA ASP A 55 10.76 18.18 -4.70
C ASP A 55 9.67 18.89 -5.52
N ASN A 56 9.28 18.33 -6.66
CA ASN A 56 8.21 18.84 -7.47
C ASN A 56 6.88 18.22 -7.07
N THR A 57 5.99 19.02 -6.47
CA THR A 57 4.70 18.57 -5.93
C THR A 57 3.77 17.98 -6.99
N LEU A 58 3.84 18.41 -8.25
CA LEU A 58 3.03 17.86 -9.34
C LEU A 58 3.48 16.43 -9.68
N ILE A 59 4.80 16.20 -9.76
CA ILE A 59 5.36 14.87 -9.99
C ILE A 59 5.02 13.97 -8.81
N GLN A 60 5.20 14.46 -7.57
CA GLN A 60 4.89 13.73 -6.35
C GLN A 60 3.41 13.28 -6.32
N ALA A 61 2.48 14.23 -6.50
CA ALA A 61 1.04 13.94 -6.48
C ALA A 61 0.63 12.98 -7.62
N LYS A 62 1.13 13.21 -8.83
CA LYS A 62 0.81 12.36 -9.99
C LYS A 62 1.39 10.95 -9.84
N SER A 63 2.56 10.82 -9.21
CA SER A 63 3.16 9.52 -8.92
C SER A 63 2.32 8.74 -7.90
N ALA A 64 1.84 9.40 -6.84
CA ALA A 64 0.93 8.79 -5.88
C ALA A 64 -0.37 8.31 -6.56
N GLU A 65 -1.01 9.16 -7.34
CA GLU A 65 -2.22 8.81 -8.12
C GLU A 65 -1.97 7.58 -9.00
N THR A 66 -0.85 7.57 -9.74
CA THR A 66 -0.49 6.47 -10.62
C THR A 66 -0.24 5.17 -9.86
N ILE A 67 0.51 5.21 -8.74
CA ILE A 67 0.73 4.07 -7.86
C ILE A 67 -0.60 3.49 -7.37
N LEU A 68 -1.47 4.34 -6.85
CA LEU A 68 -2.77 3.92 -6.30
C LEU A 68 -3.68 3.34 -7.39
N HIS A 69 -3.67 3.92 -8.59
CA HIS A 69 -4.40 3.37 -9.73
C HIS A 69 -3.88 1.98 -10.12
N LEU A 70 -2.56 1.80 -10.24
CA LEU A 70 -1.98 0.49 -10.55
C LEU A 70 -2.25 -0.53 -9.44
N PHE A 71 -2.19 -0.10 -8.17
CA PHE A 71 -2.50 -0.93 -7.02
C PHE A 71 -3.96 -1.40 -7.03
N SER A 72 -4.89 -0.56 -7.44
CA SER A 72 -6.32 -0.91 -7.52
C SER A 72 -6.64 -2.01 -8.54
N LYS A 73 -5.70 -2.33 -9.46
CA LYS A 73 -5.84 -3.45 -10.39
C LYS A 73 -5.64 -4.82 -9.72
N LEU A 74 -5.04 -4.87 -8.52
CA LEU A 74 -4.88 -6.08 -7.72
C LEU A 74 -6.18 -6.39 -6.98
N LYS A 75 -6.68 -7.62 -7.11
CA LYS A 75 -8.00 -8.02 -6.58
C LYS A 75 -7.91 -8.99 -5.42
N SER A 76 -6.87 -9.83 -5.38
CA SER A 76 -6.72 -10.89 -4.40
C SER A 76 -5.44 -10.75 -3.58
N GLN A 77 -5.39 -11.44 -2.43
CA GLN A 77 -4.19 -11.47 -1.61
C GLN A 77 -3.01 -12.13 -2.32
N ASN A 78 -3.27 -13.13 -3.15
CA ASN A 78 -2.23 -13.77 -3.95
C ASN A 78 -1.65 -12.78 -4.96
N ASP A 79 -2.50 -11.95 -5.60
CA ASP A 79 -2.04 -10.89 -6.50
C ASP A 79 -1.11 -9.90 -5.79
N TYR A 80 -1.42 -9.53 -4.53
CA TYR A 80 -0.57 -8.66 -3.72
C TYR A 80 0.79 -9.32 -3.44
N ALA A 81 0.78 -10.59 -3.02
CA ALA A 81 2.00 -11.31 -2.68
C ALA A 81 2.93 -11.46 -3.89
N ASP A 82 2.38 -11.81 -5.05
CA ASP A 82 3.16 -12.03 -6.27
C ASP A 82 3.64 -10.72 -6.90
N SER A 83 2.78 -9.70 -6.93
CA SER A 83 3.08 -8.44 -7.60
C SER A 83 3.95 -7.50 -6.77
N LEU A 84 3.96 -7.60 -5.44
CA LEU A 84 4.61 -6.63 -4.55
C LEU A 84 5.64 -7.25 -3.59
N LYS A 85 6.03 -8.52 -3.77
CA LYS A 85 6.98 -9.25 -2.91
C LYS A 85 8.36 -8.59 -2.77
N HIS A 86 8.77 -7.80 -3.75
CA HIS A 86 10.07 -7.10 -3.78
C HIS A 86 9.94 -5.60 -3.46
N LEU A 87 8.76 -5.15 -3.03
CA LEU A 87 8.57 -3.76 -2.65
C LEU A 87 9.53 -3.40 -1.51
N SER A 88 10.30 -2.37 -1.71
CA SER A 88 11.23 -1.83 -0.73
C SER A 88 10.93 -0.36 -0.51
N ILE A 89 10.32 -0.06 0.63
CA ILE A 89 10.04 1.29 1.12
C ILE A 89 10.81 1.40 2.45
N ASP A 90 11.42 2.53 2.74
CA ASP A 90 12.10 2.75 4.00
C ASP A 90 11.09 3.12 5.09
N LYS A 91 11.40 2.76 6.34
CA LYS A 91 10.55 3.08 7.48
C LYS A 91 10.35 4.59 7.66
N SER A 92 11.37 5.39 7.35
CA SER A 92 11.34 6.86 7.39
C SER A 92 10.43 7.46 6.32
N ASP A 93 10.26 6.79 5.17
CA ASP A 93 9.39 7.28 4.10
C ASP A 93 7.93 7.41 4.56
N LEU A 94 7.49 6.54 5.48
CA LEU A 94 6.13 6.61 6.02
C LEU A 94 5.86 7.90 6.82
N ASP A 95 6.89 8.47 7.46
CA ASP A 95 6.77 9.76 8.16
C ASP A 95 6.65 10.91 7.16
N LEU A 96 7.40 10.84 6.04
CA LEU A 96 7.30 11.81 4.95
C LEU A 96 5.91 11.75 4.31
N TYR A 97 5.42 10.56 3.97
CA TYR A 97 4.11 10.41 3.35
C TYR A 97 2.96 10.96 4.23
N ARG A 98 3.10 10.86 5.56
CA ARG A 98 2.12 11.44 6.49
C ARG A 98 2.05 12.97 6.41
N VAL A 99 3.17 13.62 6.11
CA VAL A 99 3.27 15.09 6.00
C VAL A 99 2.83 15.56 4.62
N ASP A 100 3.21 14.80 3.58
CA ASP A 100 3.13 15.25 2.19
C ASP A 100 1.78 14.94 1.54
N PHE A 101 1.01 13.97 2.06
CA PHE A 101 -0.24 13.52 1.45
C PHE A 101 -1.44 13.69 2.40
N ASP A 102 -2.63 13.85 1.79
CA ASP A 102 -3.88 13.80 2.55
C ASP A 102 -4.10 12.42 3.20
N GLU A 103 -4.97 12.36 4.22
CA GLU A 103 -5.19 11.14 5.00
C GLU A 103 -5.62 9.95 4.12
N LYS A 104 -6.45 10.17 3.11
CA LYS A 104 -6.94 9.12 2.22
C LYS A 104 -5.80 8.52 1.41
N THR A 105 -4.99 9.36 0.78
CA THR A 105 -3.80 8.94 0.01
C THR A 105 -2.78 8.27 0.93
N TYR A 106 -2.49 8.86 2.08
CA TYR A 106 -1.59 8.28 3.08
C TYR A 106 -2.03 6.90 3.52
N LEU A 107 -3.31 6.71 3.88
CA LEU A 107 -3.85 5.41 4.27
C LEU A 107 -3.65 4.34 3.19
N GLN A 108 -3.86 4.68 1.93
CA GLN A 108 -3.65 3.75 0.82
C GLN A 108 -2.17 3.41 0.62
N LEU A 109 -1.27 4.39 0.76
CA LEU A 109 0.18 4.16 0.75
C LEU A 109 0.62 3.29 1.93
N LEU A 110 0.04 3.46 3.12
CA LEU A 110 0.26 2.56 4.27
C LEU A 110 -0.21 1.13 3.95
N GLY A 111 -1.36 0.99 3.28
CA GLY A 111 -1.86 -0.31 2.81
C GLY A 111 -0.82 -1.01 1.94
N ILE A 112 -0.25 -0.31 0.97
CA ILE A 112 0.82 -0.85 0.12
C ILE A 112 2.08 -1.13 0.95
N ALA A 113 2.49 -0.23 1.84
CA ALA A 113 3.65 -0.41 2.72
C ALA A 113 3.50 -1.61 3.67
N SER A 114 2.26 -1.96 4.04
CA SER A 114 1.98 -3.17 4.81
C SER A 114 2.34 -4.47 4.08
N LEU A 115 2.61 -4.42 2.78
CA LEU A 115 3.04 -5.54 1.93
C LEU A 115 4.57 -5.54 1.68
N ASN A 116 5.31 -4.60 2.28
CA ASN A 116 6.75 -4.43 2.11
C ASN A 116 7.53 -5.70 2.49
N SER A 117 8.70 -5.90 1.87
CA SER A 117 9.61 -7.00 2.21
C SER A 117 10.11 -6.93 3.65
N SER A 118 10.35 -5.72 4.19
CA SER A 118 10.81 -5.49 5.56
C SER A 118 9.68 -5.59 6.58
N GLY A 119 9.83 -6.49 7.57
CA GLY A 119 8.91 -6.62 8.70
C GLY A 119 8.78 -5.34 9.54
N TYR A 120 9.85 -4.56 9.67
CA TYR A 120 9.82 -3.27 10.40
C TYR A 120 8.92 -2.24 9.73
N VAL A 121 8.90 -2.21 8.40
CA VAL A 121 8.01 -1.32 7.63
C VAL A 121 6.58 -1.78 7.76
N ARG A 122 6.33 -3.10 7.61
CA ARG A 122 4.98 -3.67 7.75
C ARG A 122 4.39 -3.40 9.13
N GLU A 123 5.18 -3.60 10.19
CA GLU A 123 4.76 -3.32 11.57
C GLU A 123 4.38 -1.85 11.76
N LYS A 124 5.23 -0.91 11.29
CA LYS A 124 4.93 0.52 11.36
C LYS A 124 3.68 0.87 10.57
N ALA A 125 3.53 0.34 9.36
CA ALA A 125 2.35 0.58 8.52
C ALA A 125 1.06 0.13 9.23
N VAL A 126 1.04 -1.07 9.83
CA VAL A 126 -0.11 -1.58 10.59
C VAL A 126 -0.45 -0.68 11.78
N LYS A 127 0.55 -0.25 12.54
CA LYS A 127 0.35 0.65 13.69
C LYS A 127 -0.22 2.00 13.25
N GLU A 128 0.27 2.57 12.15
CA GLU A 128 -0.25 3.83 11.61
C GLU A 128 -1.68 3.68 11.06
N ILE A 129 -2.00 2.57 10.35
CA ILE A 129 -3.38 2.28 9.91
C ILE A 129 -4.33 2.21 11.12
N ALA A 130 -3.93 1.50 12.20
CA ALA A 130 -4.71 1.41 13.42
C ALA A 130 -4.92 2.78 14.08
N ARG A 131 -3.89 3.65 14.10
CA ARG A 131 -3.95 5.00 14.66
C ARG A 131 -4.96 5.89 13.92
N LEU A 132 -5.05 5.76 12.61
CA LEU A 132 -6.00 6.53 11.79
C LEU A 132 -7.46 6.11 12.03
N LYS A 133 -7.70 4.90 12.54
CA LYS A 133 -9.04 4.33 12.76
C LYS A 133 -9.96 4.43 11.53
N ASN A 134 -9.38 4.49 10.35
CA ASN A 134 -10.12 4.57 9.12
C ASN A 134 -10.38 3.16 8.58
N THR A 135 -11.63 2.83 8.39
CA THR A 135 -12.10 1.48 8.02
C THR A 135 -11.59 0.98 6.68
N ALA A 136 -11.19 1.86 5.76
CA ALA A 136 -10.58 1.46 4.50
C ALA A 136 -9.22 0.75 4.69
N GLY A 137 -8.61 0.87 5.86
CA GLY A 137 -7.38 0.14 6.23
C GLY A 137 -7.61 -1.27 6.79
N LEU A 138 -8.86 -1.62 7.13
CA LEU A 138 -9.19 -2.87 7.85
C LEU A 138 -8.70 -4.12 7.13
N LYS A 139 -8.88 -4.22 5.80
CA LYS A 139 -8.40 -5.36 5.00
C LYS A 139 -6.90 -5.59 5.14
N PHE A 140 -6.09 -4.54 5.23
CA PHE A 140 -4.64 -4.68 5.38
C PHE A 140 -4.25 -5.18 6.76
N ILE A 141 -5.00 -4.77 7.80
CA ILE A 141 -4.83 -5.31 9.16
C ILE A 141 -5.14 -6.80 9.16
N LEU A 142 -6.28 -7.22 8.58
CA LEU A 142 -6.69 -8.62 8.48
C LEU A 142 -5.62 -9.47 7.79
N PHE A 143 -5.05 -9.01 6.68
CA PHE A 143 -3.95 -9.72 6.01
C PHE A 143 -2.71 -9.89 6.90
N ARG A 144 -2.39 -8.91 7.75
CA ARG A 144 -1.21 -8.98 8.63
C ARG A 144 -1.42 -9.84 9.87
N LEU A 145 -2.64 -10.27 10.18
CA LEU A 145 -2.86 -11.32 11.18
C LEU A 145 -2.14 -12.63 10.84
N SER A 146 -1.93 -12.91 9.54
CA SER A 146 -1.21 -14.09 9.06
C SER A 146 0.27 -13.84 8.78
N ASP A 147 0.85 -12.69 9.17
CA ASP A 147 2.24 -12.37 8.88
C ASP A 147 3.20 -13.37 9.55
N TRP A 148 4.28 -13.73 8.85
CA TRP A 148 5.29 -14.64 9.40
C TRP A 148 6.17 -13.98 10.46
N VAL A 149 6.23 -12.66 10.51
CA VAL A 149 6.98 -11.88 11.51
C VAL A 149 6.11 -11.62 12.74
N LEU A 150 6.47 -12.18 13.89
CA LEU A 150 5.70 -12.10 15.11
C LEU A 150 5.33 -10.67 15.56
N PRO A 151 6.24 -9.67 15.57
CA PRO A 151 5.88 -8.28 15.87
C PRO A 151 4.79 -7.72 14.98
N VAL A 152 4.79 -8.04 13.66
CA VAL A 152 3.75 -7.59 12.73
C VAL A 152 2.40 -8.22 13.09
N ARG A 153 2.36 -9.55 13.38
CA ARG A 153 1.12 -10.22 13.84
C ARG A 153 0.57 -9.61 15.11
N LYS A 154 1.44 -9.36 16.11
CA LYS A 154 1.03 -8.72 17.36
C LYS A 154 0.41 -7.35 17.11
N ALA A 155 1.07 -6.50 16.31
CA ALA A 155 0.52 -5.20 15.93
C ALA A 155 -0.83 -5.32 15.21
N ALA A 156 -0.99 -6.31 14.32
CA ALA A 156 -2.25 -6.56 13.64
C ALA A 156 -3.35 -7.07 14.58
N THR A 157 -3.01 -7.91 15.56
CA THR A 157 -3.95 -8.39 16.59
C THR A 157 -4.42 -7.27 17.51
N GLU A 158 -3.52 -6.39 17.92
CA GLU A 158 -3.86 -5.19 18.69
C GLU A 158 -4.73 -4.23 17.85
N ALA A 159 -4.36 -4.05 16.58
CA ALA A 159 -5.10 -3.20 15.66
C ALA A 159 -6.53 -3.70 15.44
N ILE A 160 -6.74 -5.00 15.15
CA ILE A 160 -8.09 -5.54 14.91
C ILE A 160 -8.97 -5.39 16.16
N ASN A 161 -8.42 -5.54 17.35
CA ASN A 161 -9.18 -5.33 18.59
C ASN A 161 -9.74 -3.92 18.70
N SER A 162 -9.05 -2.91 18.16
CA SER A 162 -9.54 -1.53 18.15
C SER A 162 -10.68 -1.28 17.15
N PHE A 163 -10.93 -2.22 16.24
CA PHE A 163 -12.06 -2.21 15.31
C PHE A 163 -13.22 -3.11 15.74
N LEU A 164 -13.09 -3.84 16.85
CA LEU A 164 -14.22 -4.57 17.45
C LEU A 164 -15.06 -3.59 18.29
N ASP A 165 -15.73 -2.68 17.60
CA ASP A 165 -16.63 -1.67 18.14
C ASP A 165 -17.86 -1.60 17.22
N THR A 166 -19.03 -1.33 17.80
CA THR A 166 -20.31 -1.28 17.08
C THR A 166 -20.29 -0.30 15.92
N ALA A 167 -19.50 0.78 16.03
CA ALA A 167 -19.31 1.76 14.97
C ALA A 167 -18.69 1.17 13.67
N TYR A 168 -18.06 -0.01 13.76
CA TYR A 168 -17.35 -0.62 12.61
C TYR A 168 -17.99 -1.91 12.11
N ILE A 169 -19.15 -2.34 12.63
CA ILE A 169 -19.83 -3.58 12.25
C ILE A 169 -20.06 -3.65 10.74
N ASP A 170 -20.58 -2.59 10.11
CA ASP A 170 -20.84 -2.58 8.67
C ASP A 170 -19.58 -2.80 7.83
N GLN A 171 -18.43 -2.36 8.32
CA GLN A 171 -17.17 -2.57 7.62
C GLN A 171 -16.61 -3.98 7.86
N LEU A 172 -16.76 -4.51 9.08
CA LEU A 172 -16.43 -5.91 9.35
C LEU A 172 -17.27 -6.86 8.49
N LEU A 173 -18.56 -6.55 8.31
CA LEU A 173 -19.45 -7.30 7.42
C LEU A 173 -18.97 -7.27 5.95
N LYS A 174 -18.48 -6.13 5.47
CA LYS A 174 -17.91 -6.02 4.10
C LYS A 174 -16.63 -6.84 3.93
N GLU A 175 -15.90 -7.09 5.00
CA GLU A 175 -14.65 -7.86 4.99
C GLU A 175 -14.85 -9.34 5.37
N LEU A 176 -16.08 -9.86 5.44
CA LEU A 176 -16.37 -11.24 5.85
C LEU A 176 -15.56 -12.26 5.04
N SER A 177 -15.44 -12.07 3.73
CA SER A 177 -14.64 -12.98 2.89
C SER A 177 -13.16 -13.00 3.28
N THR A 178 -12.62 -11.86 3.69
CA THR A 178 -11.24 -11.74 4.20
C THR A 178 -11.13 -12.36 5.59
N ILE A 179 -12.15 -12.20 6.43
CA ILE A 179 -12.22 -12.79 7.78
C ILE A 179 -12.28 -14.32 7.65
N ASP A 180 -13.15 -14.88 6.81
CA ASP A 180 -13.27 -16.32 6.59
C ASP A 180 -11.99 -16.93 5.99
N TRP A 181 -11.29 -16.14 5.16
CA TRP A 181 -9.99 -16.57 4.64
C TRP A 181 -8.98 -16.86 5.75
N LEU A 182 -9.07 -16.22 6.94
CA LEU A 182 -8.17 -16.48 8.08
C LEU A 182 -8.16 -17.95 8.50
N LEU A 183 -9.28 -18.68 8.33
CA LEU A 183 -9.38 -20.13 8.62
C LEU A 183 -8.56 -20.97 7.64
N ASN A 184 -8.24 -20.46 6.46
CA ASN A 184 -7.44 -21.15 5.44
C ASN A 184 -5.93 -20.93 5.59
N VAL A 185 -5.51 -20.11 6.54
CA VAL A 185 -4.11 -19.80 6.80
C VAL A 185 -3.45 -20.98 7.49
N LYS A 186 -2.47 -21.63 6.82
CA LYS A 186 -1.80 -22.83 7.36
C LYS A 186 -0.61 -22.55 8.30
N ARG A 187 -0.02 -21.35 8.22
CA ARG A 187 1.21 -21.03 8.96
C ARG A 187 1.01 -20.60 10.41
N VAL A 188 -0.19 -20.21 10.75
CA VAL A 188 -0.58 -19.79 12.10
C VAL A 188 -2.05 -20.13 12.29
N ASP A 189 -2.39 -20.65 13.47
CA ASP A 189 -3.81 -20.86 13.83
C ASP A 189 -4.45 -19.53 14.19
N LEU A 190 -5.44 -19.13 13.41
CA LEU A 190 -6.22 -17.91 13.58
C LEU A 190 -7.69 -18.19 13.94
N THR A 191 -8.02 -19.44 14.28
CA THR A 191 -9.39 -19.87 14.61
C THR A 191 -9.98 -19.05 15.75
N GLU A 192 -9.22 -18.81 16.80
CA GLU A 192 -9.68 -18.00 17.94
C GLU A 192 -9.94 -16.55 17.53
N THR A 193 -9.03 -15.96 16.73
CA THR A 193 -9.18 -14.59 16.23
C THR A 193 -10.40 -14.46 15.32
N HIS A 194 -10.58 -15.40 14.39
CA HIS A 194 -11.76 -15.48 13.54
C HIS A 194 -13.03 -15.55 14.37
N ASN A 195 -13.13 -16.53 15.28
CA ASN A 195 -14.32 -16.74 16.12
C ASN A 195 -14.65 -15.52 16.98
N ARG A 196 -13.64 -14.81 17.48
CA ARG A 196 -13.83 -13.57 18.25
C ARG A 196 -14.44 -12.48 17.38
N ILE A 197 -13.96 -12.29 16.14
CA ILE A 197 -14.51 -11.31 15.20
C ILE A 197 -15.97 -11.67 14.87
N ILE A 198 -16.22 -12.93 14.53
CA ILE A 198 -17.58 -13.40 14.17
C ILE A 198 -18.56 -13.24 15.35
N ARG A 199 -18.16 -13.61 16.58
CA ARG A 199 -19.01 -13.43 17.78
C ARG A 199 -19.31 -11.96 18.07
N PHE A 200 -18.44 -11.07 17.67
CA PHE A 200 -18.66 -9.63 17.83
C PHE A 200 -19.66 -9.10 16.80
N ILE A 201 -19.67 -9.65 15.59
CA ILE A 201 -20.58 -9.25 14.50
C ILE A 201 -22.00 -9.76 14.73
N LEU A 202 -22.16 -10.96 15.31
CA LEU A 202 -23.45 -11.62 15.58
C LEU A 202 -24.11 -11.13 16.86
#